data_a54f251c367aea5477de1f3c68575425
#
_entry.id   a54f251c367aea5477de1f3c68575425
#
_cell.length_a   1.000
_cell.length_b   1.000
_cell.length_c   1.000
_cell.angle_alpha   90.00
_cell.angle_beta   90.00
_cell.angle_gamma   90.00
#
_symmetry.space_group_name_H-M   'P 1'
#
loop_
_entity.id
_entity.type
_entity.pdbx_description
1 polymer ?
#
loop_
_entity_poly.entity_id
_entity_poly.type
_entity_poly.pdbx_seq_one_letter_code
_entity_poly.pdbx_strand_id
1 'polypeptide(L)'
;MEKEKSICFSLKRVNHIVERGIHTSLAAAGFDEITNMHGWILGFLYHAQRPVYQKDIESNFGIARSTVTNILQLMEKKGYLTRTTDEHDARFKRLELTELGKKVHLDTIAVIDSAHDNMEAVITYEERRICFEVLEKICKNVEKITGGE
;
A
#
# COMPACT_ATOMS: atom_id res chain seq x y z
N MET A 1 1.81 35.57 4.29
CA MET A 1 1.11 34.68 3.33
C MET A 1 0.81 33.38 4.08
N GLU A 2 -0.46 33.16 4.41
CA GLU A 2 -0.90 32.05 5.24
C GLU A 2 -0.55 30.71 4.58
N LYS A 3 0.42 29.99 5.12
CA LYS A 3 0.78 28.60 4.72
C LYS A 3 -0.40 27.63 4.80
N GLU A 4 -1.48 28.01 5.49
CA GLU A 4 -2.69 27.18 5.67
C GLU A 4 -3.58 27.06 4.43
N LYS A 5 -3.32 27.83 3.35
CA LYS A 5 -4.14 27.79 2.11
C LYS A 5 -3.49 27.05 0.95
N SER A 6 -2.38 26.37 1.15
CA SER A 6 -1.77 25.57 0.07
C SER A 6 -2.50 24.24 -0.06
N ILE A 7 -2.94 23.92 -1.30
CA ILE A 7 -3.53 22.61 -1.64
C ILE A 7 -2.56 21.49 -1.27
N CYS A 8 -1.26 21.64 -1.56
CA CYS A 8 -0.25 20.63 -1.23
C CYS A 8 -0.14 20.37 0.29
N PHE A 9 -0.25 21.41 1.11
CA PHE A 9 -0.29 21.24 2.56
C PHE A 9 -1.57 20.54 3.02
N SER A 10 -2.71 20.90 2.44
CA SER A 10 -3.99 20.25 2.72
C SER A 10 -4.00 18.78 2.32
N LEU A 11 -3.43 18.43 1.17
CA LEU A 11 -3.27 17.03 0.72
C LEU A 11 -2.44 16.22 1.71
N LYS A 12 -1.30 16.76 2.17
CA LYS A 12 -0.45 16.10 3.17
C LYS A 12 -1.19 15.86 4.48
N ARG A 13 -1.95 16.87 4.95
CA ARG A 13 -2.76 16.77 6.17
C ARG A 13 -3.87 15.72 6.02
N VAL A 14 -4.61 15.76 4.92
CA VAL A 14 -5.70 14.80 4.65
C VAL A 14 -5.15 13.39 4.57
N ASN A 15 -4.06 13.16 3.83
CA ASN A 15 -3.41 11.84 3.75
C ASN A 15 -3.08 11.28 5.14
N HIS A 16 -2.47 12.10 6.01
CA HIS A 16 -2.15 11.67 7.37
C HIS A 16 -3.39 11.29 8.21
N ILE A 17 -4.49 12.04 8.05
CA ILE A 17 -5.76 11.75 8.74
C ILE A 17 -6.38 10.46 8.22
N VAL A 18 -6.41 10.28 6.90
CA VAL A 18 -6.95 9.06 6.24
C VAL A 18 -6.16 7.83 6.66
N GLU A 19 -4.83 7.87 6.60
CA GLU A 19 -3.98 6.76 7.03
C GLU A 19 -4.24 6.36 8.49
N ARG A 20 -4.39 7.35 9.38
CA ARG A 20 -4.71 7.09 10.78
C ARG A 20 -6.11 6.48 10.96
N GLY A 21 -7.08 6.93 10.16
CA GLY A 21 -8.45 6.37 10.16
C GLY A 21 -8.46 4.91 9.70
N ILE A 22 -7.74 4.59 8.62
CA ILE A 22 -7.58 3.22 8.12
C ILE A 22 -6.93 2.34 9.19
N HIS A 23 -5.83 2.80 9.80
CA HIS A 23 -5.17 2.06 10.87
C HIS A 23 -6.11 1.78 12.05
N THR A 24 -6.93 2.75 12.45
CA THR A 24 -7.94 2.57 13.50
C THR A 24 -8.97 1.51 13.11
N SER A 25 -9.44 1.52 11.86
CA SER A 25 -10.41 0.53 11.35
C SER A 25 -9.81 -0.88 11.30
N LEU A 26 -8.56 -1.01 10.85
CA LEU A 26 -7.83 -2.28 10.85
C LEU A 26 -7.63 -2.82 12.26
N ALA A 27 -7.24 -1.98 13.21
CA ALA A 27 -7.07 -2.37 14.62
C ALA A 27 -8.39 -2.85 15.23
N ALA A 28 -9.49 -2.13 14.99
CA ALA A 28 -10.82 -2.51 15.45
C ALA A 28 -11.29 -3.87 14.87
N ALA A 29 -10.82 -4.23 13.68
CA ALA A 29 -11.08 -5.51 13.03
C ALA A 29 -10.09 -6.64 13.43
N GLY A 30 -9.12 -6.36 14.33
CA GLY A 30 -8.13 -7.33 14.80
C GLY A 30 -6.88 -7.44 13.93
N PHE A 31 -6.63 -6.45 13.06
CA PHE A 31 -5.46 -6.37 12.18
C PHE A 31 -4.47 -5.27 12.62
N ASP A 32 -4.36 -5.00 13.91
CA ASP A 32 -3.49 -3.97 14.48
C ASP A 32 -1.99 -4.16 14.16
N GLU A 33 -1.58 -5.40 13.85
CA GLU A 33 -0.22 -5.72 13.44
C GLU A 33 0.06 -5.51 11.94
N ILE A 34 -0.97 -5.24 11.13
CA ILE A 34 -0.81 -5.03 9.69
C ILE A 34 -0.51 -3.56 9.43
N THR A 35 0.72 -3.28 9.03
CA THR A 35 1.13 -1.95 8.57
C THR A 35 0.78 -1.76 7.09
N ASN A 36 0.78 -0.51 6.62
CA ASN A 36 0.59 -0.21 5.19
C ASN A 36 1.54 -1.01 4.30
N MET A 37 2.81 -1.18 4.74
CA MET A 37 3.81 -1.93 3.98
C MET A 37 3.47 -3.42 3.90
N HIS A 38 2.98 -4.03 4.98
CA HIS A 38 2.49 -5.41 4.94
C HIS A 38 1.35 -5.55 3.93
N GLY A 39 0.37 -4.65 3.97
CA GLY A 39 -0.76 -4.63 3.04
C GLY A 39 -0.33 -4.50 1.58
N TRP A 40 0.63 -3.61 1.28
CA TRP A 40 1.15 -3.43 -0.08
C TRP A 40 1.90 -4.68 -0.58
N ILE A 41 2.72 -5.30 0.25
CA ILE A 41 3.43 -6.54 -0.13
C ILE A 41 2.46 -7.69 -0.33
N LEU A 42 1.45 -7.86 0.55
CA LEU A 42 0.40 -8.86 0.39
C LEU A 42 -0.33 -8.67 -0.94
N GLY A 43 -0.75 -7.44 -1.25
CA GLY A 43 -1.42 -7.10 -2.51
C GLY A 43 -0.54 -7.34 -3.73
N PHE A 44 0.73 -6.95 -3.67
CA PHE A 44 1.68 -7.17 -4.77
C PHE A 44 1.86 -8.65 -5.07
N LEU A 45 2.01 -9.48 -4.03
CA LEU A 45 2.12 -10.94 -4.18
C LEU A 45 0.80 -11.57 -4.65
N TYR A 46 -0.34 -11.08 -4.17
CA TYR A 46 -1.66 -11.60 -4.53
C TYR A 46 -2.00 -11.41 -6.01
N HIS A 47 -1.64 -10.27 -6.58
CA HIS A 47 -1.92 -9.93 -7.97
C HIS A 47 -0.80 -10.33 -8.94
N ALA A 48 0.30 -10.89 -8.45
CA ALA A 48 1.44 -11.25 -9.27
C ALA A 48 1.09 -12.34 -10.30
N GLN A 49 1.39 -12.08 -11.57
CA GLN A 49 1.20 -13.02 -12.68
C GLN A 49 2.48 -13.80 -13.01
N ARG A 50 3.57 -13.56 -12.27
CA ARG A 50 4.88 -14.19 -12.43
C ARG A 50 5.51 -14.47 -11.07
N PRO A 51 6.55 -15.32 -11.01
CA PRO A 51 7.33 -15.49 -9.78
C PRO A 51 7.85 -14.15 -9.26
N VAL A 52 7.71 -13.92 -7.95
CA VAL A 52 8.16 -12.70 -7.27
C VAL A 52 9.33 -13.04 -6.34
N TYR A 53 10.32 -12.18 -6.36
CA TYR A 53 11.52 -12.27 -5.53
C TYR A 53 11.68 -11.02 -4.67
N GLN A 54 12.52 -11.10 -3.64
CA GLN A 54 12.76 -9.96 -2.76
C GLN A 54 13.18 -8.69 -3.52
N LYS A 55 14.01 -8.81 -4.56
CA LYS A 55 14.44 -7.69 -5.40
C LYS A 55 13.28 -6.98 -6.10
N ASP A 56 12.21 -7.71 -6.43
CA ASP A 56 11.02 -7.10 -7.04
C ASP A 56 10.30 -6.20 -6.04
N ILE A 57 10.25 -6.59 -4.76
CA ILE A 57 9.72 -5.76 -3.67
C ILE A 57 10.60 -4.51 -3.47
N GLU A 58 11.93 -4.70 -3.39
CA GLU A 58 12.89 -3.59 -3.27
C GLU A 58 12.71 -2.55 -4.38
N SER A 59 12.62 -3.00 -5.64
CA SER A 59 12.48 -2.13 -6.80
C SER A 59 11.11 -1.48 -6.90
N ASN A 60 10.04 -2.26 -6.66
CA ASN A 60 8.68 -1.75 -6.82
C ASN A 60 8.31 -0.68 -5.79
N PHE A 61 8.82 -0.82 -4.56
CA PHE A 61 8.49 0.09 -3.47
C PHE A 61 9.62 1.09 -3.12
N GLY A 62 10.77 1.01 -3.78
CA GLY A 62 11.91 1.89 -3.52
C GLY A 62 12.49 1.75 -2.10
N ILE A 63 12.48 0.54 -1.54
CA ILE A 63 12.84 0.28 -0.15
C ILE A 63 14.20 -0.43 -0.07
N ALA A 64 15.00 -0.04 0.90
CA ALA A 64 16.30 -0.65 1.12
C ALA A 64 16.19 -2.16 1.44
N ARG A 65 17.13 -2.94 0.89
CA ARG A 65 17.19 -4.40 1.02
C ARG A 65 17.08 -4.89 2.47
N SER A 66 17.76 -4.24 3.40
CA SER A 66 17.72 -4.61 4.82
C SER A 66 16.32 -4.47 5.41
N THR A 67 15.60 -3.40 5.05
CA THR A 67 14.24 -3.15 5.50
C THR A 67 13.29 -4.20 4.94
N VAL A 68 13.37 -4.49 3.63
CA VAL A 68 12.56 -5.55 2.99
C VAL A 68 12.83 -6.91 3.63
N THR A 69 14.11 -7.24 3.89
CA THR A 69 14.48 -8.50 4.55
C THR A 69 13.77 -8.64 5.90
N ASN A 70 13.80 -7.61 6.73
CA ASN A 70 13.18 -7.65 8.06
C ASN A 70 11.65 -7.80 7.97
N ILE A 71 11.01 -7.09 7.04
CA ILE A 71 9.55 -7.18 6.82
C ILE A 71 9.18 -8.60 6.37
N LEU A 72 9.86 -9.13 5.35
CA LEU A 72 9.59 -10.47 4.83
C LEU A 72 9.83 -11.58 5.86
N GLN A 73 10.86 -11.44 6.71
CA GLN A 73 11.10 -12.38 7.82
C GLN A 73 9.94 -12.37 8.83
N LEU A 74 9.43 -11.19 9.17
CA LEU A 74 8.29 -11.07 10.07
C LEU A 74 7.03 -11.67 9.44
N MET A 75 6.76 -11.40 8.17
CA MET A 75 5.61 -11.93 7.44
C MET A 75 5.68 -13.46 7.31
N GLU A 76 6.87 -14.01 7.07
CA GLU A 76 7.11 -15.46 7.04
C GLU A 76 6.88 -16.09 8.42
N LYS A 77 7.40 -15.46 9.49
CA LYS A 77 7.19 -15.90 10.87
C LYS A 77 5.71 -15.92 11.27
N LYS A 78 4.93 -14.97 10.75
CA LYS A 78 3.47 -14.91 10.94
C LYS A 78 2.69 -15.88 10.05
N GLY A 79 3.37 -16.57 9.15
CA GLY A 79 2.77 -17.53 8.24
C GLY A 79 2.00 -16.92 7.07
N TYR A 80 2.23 -15.65 6.74
CA TYR A 80 1.55 -14.97 5.63
C TYR A 80 2.15 -15.32 4.28
N LEU A 81 3.45 -15.61 4.24
CA LEU A 81 4.16 -16.01 3.04
C LEU A 81 5.19 -17.10 3.35
N THR A 82 5.67 -17.75 2.31
CA THR A 82 6.79 -18.67 2.33
C THR A 82 7.89 -18.18 1.39
N ARG A 83 9.13 -18.59 1.69
CA ARG A 83 10.30 -18.34 0.85
C ARG A 83 10.88 -19.67 0.40
N THR A 84 10.61 -20.04 -0.84
CA THR A 84 11.12 -21.26 -1.45
C THR A 84 12.34 -20.96 -2.32
N THR A 85 13.30 -21.88 -2.34
CA THR A 85 14.45 -21.75 -3.23
C THR A 85 13.96 -21.91 -4.66
N ASP A 86 14.40 -21.00 -5.55
CA ASP A 86 14.05 -21.09 -6.96
C ASP A 86 14.69 -22.32 -7.59
N GLU A 87 13.94 -23.01 -8.46
CA GLU A 87 14.37 -24.26 -9.12
C GLU A 87 15.50 -24.03 -10.11
N HIS A 88 15.59 -22.82 -10.68
CA HIS A 88 16.59 -22.48 -11.72
C HIS A 88 17.83 -21.79 -11.14
N ASP A 89 17.70 -21.10 -9.99
CA ASP A 89 18.84 -20.44 -9.33
C ASP A 89 18.66 -20.41 -7.81
N ALA A 90 19.37 -21.28 -7.13
CA ALA A 90 19.32 -21.44 -5.67
C ALA A 90 19.72 -20.19 -4.87
N ARG A 91 20.30 -19.17 -5.53
CA ARG A 91 20.64 -17.88 -4.89
C ARG A 91 19.39 -17.00 -4.69
N PHE A 92 18.31 -17.27 -5.42
CA PHE A 92 17.06 -16.52 -5.31
C PHE A 92 16.02 -17.30 -4.52
N LYS A 93 15.29 -16.56 -3.68
CA LYS A 93 14.16 -17.10 -2.96
C LYS A 93 12.88 -16.51 -3.52
N ARG A 94 12.03 -17.38 -4.07
CA ARG A 94 10.71 -17.05 -4.54
C ARG A 94 9.80 -16.80 -3.34
N LEU A 95 8.99 -15.74 -3.42
CA LEU A 95 8.00 -15.36 -2.42
C LEU A 95 6.62 -15.83 -2.87
N GLU A 96 5.92 -16.52 -2.00
CA GLU A 96 4.57 -17.01 -2.28
C GLU A 96 3.66 -16.78 -1.07
N LEU A 97 2.43 -16.32 -1.32
CA LEU A 97 1.43 -16.21 -0.25
C LEU A 97 0.96 -17.60 0.18
N THR A 98 0.84 -17.78 1.47
CA THR A 98 0.10 -18.90 2.05
C THR A 98 -1.41 -18.67 1.92
N GLU A 99 -2.23 -19.67 2.20
CA GLU A 99 -3.69 -19.49 2.28
C GLU A 99 -4.07 -18.50 3.38
N LEU A 100 -3.32 -18.47 4.49
CA LEU A 100 -3.49 -17.45 5.53
C LEU A 100 -3.16 -16.05 5.01
N GLY A 101 -2.06 -15.90 4.27
CA GLY A 101 -1.68 -14.61 3.69
C GLY A 101 -2.70 -14.08 2.70
N LYS A 102 -3.26 -14.96 1.85
CA LYS A 102 -4.36 -14.60 0.94
C LYS A 102 -5.61 -14.15 1.70
N LYS A 103 -5.98 -14.91 2.73
CA LYS A 103 -7.13 -14.57 3.57
C LYS A 103 -6.94 -13.21 4.25
N VAL A 104 -5.79 -12.98 4.88
CA VAL A 104 -5.46 -11.70 5.53
C VAL A 104 -5.51 -10.55 4.54
N HIS A 105 -4.99 -10.74 3.32
CA HIS A 105 -5.08 -9.73 2.25
C HIS A 105 -6.54 -9.36 1.95
N LEU A 106 -7.38 -10.35 1.68
CA LEU A 106 -8.79 -10.12 1.31
C LEU A 106 -9.58 -9.49 2.47
N ASP A 107 -9.38 -9.96 3.70
CA ASP A 107 -10.06 -9.42 4.87
C ASP A 107 -9.63 -7.96 5.15
N THR A 108 -8.35 -7.64 5.02
CA THR A 108 -7.85 -6.26 5.22
C THR A 108 -8.31 -5.31 4.13
N ILE A 109 -8.35 -5.75 2.87
CA ILE A 109 -8.91 -4.94 1.77
C ILE A 109 -10.37 -4.62 2.03
N ALA A 110 -11.19 -5.57 2.46
CA ALA A 110 -12.59 -5.33 2.78
C ALA A 110 -12.78 -4.27 3.88
N VAL A 111 -11.92 -4.29 4.91
CA VAL A 111 -11.94 -3.27 5.98
C VAL A 111 -11.52 -1.90 5.44
N ILE A 112 -10.48 -1.85 4.60
CA ILE A 112 -9.98 -0.59 4.00
C ILE A 112 -11.03 0.01 3.08
N ASP A 113 -11.65 -0.78 2.21
CA ASP A 113 -12.69 -0.32 1.28
C ASP A 113 -13.89 0.25 2.06
N SER A 114 -14.34 -0.45 3.09
CA SER A 114 -15.42 0.05 3.97
C SER A 114 -15.04 1.35 4.68
N ALA A 115 -13.78 1.49 5.10
CA ALA A 115 -13.29 2.73 5.71
C ALA A 115 -13.27 3.90 4.69
N HIS A 116 -12.85 3.66 3.47
CA HIS A 116 -12.87 4.63 2.38
C HIS A 116 -14.30 5.07 2.06
N ASP A 117 -15.22 4.11 1.89
CA ASP A 117 -16.64 4.40 1.62
C ASP A 117 -17.25 5.29 2.71
N ASN A 118 -16.97 4.99 3.98
CA ASN A 118 -17.42 5.81 5.11
C ASN A 118 -16.81 7.23 5.10
N MET A 119 -15.54 7.37 4.76
CA MET A 119 -14.87 8.67 4.66
C MET A 119 -15.41 9.51 3.50
N GLU A 120 -15.76 8.88 2.39
CA GLU A 120 -16.28 9.54 1.19
C GLU A 120 -17.80 9.75 1.18
N ALA A 121 -18.54 9.16 2.12
CA ALA A 121 -20.00 9.25 2.19
C ALA A 121 -20.57 10.68 2.31
N VAL A 122 -19.73 11.64 2.72
CA VAL A 122 -20.11 13.05 2.91
C VAL A 122 -19.96 13.89 1.64
N ILE A 123 -19.39 13.35 0.57
CA ILE A 123 -19.17 14.07 -0.70
C ILE A 123 -20.12 13.59 -1.79
N THR A 124 -20.59 14.55 -2.61
CA THR A 124 -21.44 14.25 -3.76
C THR A 124 -20.64 13.71 -4.93
N TYR A 125 -21.33 13.09 -5.89
CA TYR A 125 -20.71 12.61 -7.13
C TYR A 125 -19.97 13.73 -7.88
N GLU A 126 -20.54 14.93 -7.94
CA GLU A 126 -19.94 16.07 -8.65
C GLU A 126 -18.69 16.58 -7.94
N GLU A 127 -18.70 16.67 -6.60
CA GLU A 127 -17.53 17.05 -5.81
C GLU A 127 -16.39 16.04 -5.97
N ARG A 128 -16.74 14.74 -5.98
CA ARG A 128 -15.77 13.67 -6.23
C ARG A 128 -15.12 13.81 -7.62
N ARG A 129 -15.92 14.04 -8.66
CA ARG A 129 -15.42 14.24 -10.03
C ARG A 129 -14.48 15.43 -10.12
N ILE A 130 -14.87 16.57 -9.55
CA ILE A 130 -14.03 17.78 -9.52
C ILE A 130 -12.71 17.53 -8.75
N CYS A 131 -12.80 16.86 -7.62
CA CYS A 131 -11.62 16.53 -6.81
C CYS A 131 -10.60 15.71 -7.62
N PHE A 132 -11.04 14.64 -8.29
CA PHE A 132 -10.15 13.83 -9.14
C PHE A 132 -9.52 14.63 -10.27
N GLU A 133 -10.30 15.49 -10.95
CA GLU A 133 -9.75 16.35 -12.01
C GLU A 133 -8.68 17.30 -11.51
N VAL A 134 -8.86 17.87 -10.32
CA VAL A 134 -7.88 18.78 -9.70
C VAL A 134 -6.62 18.01 -9.28
N LEU A 135 -6.77 16.85 -8.64
CA LEU A 135 -5.64 16.01 -8.23
C LEU A 135 -4.81 15.56 -9.44
N GLU A 136 -5.47 15.15 -10.53
CA GLU A 136 -4.77 14.73 -11.75
C GLU A 136 -3.99 15.89 -12.41
N LYS A 137 -4.54 17.11 -12.42
CA LYS A 137 -3.82 18.30 -12.90
C LYS A 137 -2.57 18.57 -12.06
N ILE A 138 -2.65 18.40 -10.74
CA ILE A 138 -1.51 18.57 -9.85
C ILE A 138 -0.44 17.51 -10.15
N CYS A 139 -0.81 16.23 -10.25
CA CYS A 139 0.10 15.14 -10.55
C CYS A 139 0.85 15.39 -11.87
N LYS A 140 0.13 15.66 -12.96
CA LYS A 140 0.73 15.95 -14.28
C LYS A 140 1.67 17.16 -14.26
N ASN A 141 1.37 18.16 -13.44
CA ASN A 141 2.25 19.33 -13.32
C ASN A 141 3.52 19.00 -12.53
N VAL A 142 3.41 18.21 -11.45
CA VAL A 142 4.58 17.76 -10.68
C VAL A 142 5.51 16.92 -11.55
N GLU A 143 4.99 15.96 -12.33
CA GLU A 143 5.76 15.12 -13.26
C GLU A 143 6.57 15.98 -14.24
N LYS A 144 5.95 17.03 -14.84
CA LYS A 144 6.65 17.96 -15.74
C LYS A 144 7.76 18.74 -15.05
N ILE A 145 7.58 19.16 -13.80
CA ILE A 145 8.57 19.93 -13.04
C ILE A 145 9.73 19.06 -12.60
N THR A 146 9.46 17.79 -12.26
CA THR A 146 10.46 16.85 -11.72
C THR A 146 11.20 16.07 -12.81
N GLY A 147 10.85 16.27 -14.09
CA GLY A 147 11.48 15.57 -15.21
C GLY A 147 11.12 14.09 -15.29
N GLY A 148 9.97 13.71 -14.80
CA GLY A 148 9.43 12.35 -14.99
C GLY A 148 9.10 12.14 -16.48
N GLU A 149 9.92 11.31 -17.14
CA GLU A 149 9.62 10.71 -18.45
C GLU A 149 8.55 9.61 -18.28
#